data_5f4e2353119ee51f398c967d7a53df39
#
_entry.id   5f4e2353119ee51f398c967d7a53df39
#
_cell.length_a   1.000
_cell.length_b   1.000
_cell.length_c   1.000
_cell.angle_alpha   90.00
_cell.angle_beta   90.00
_cell.angle_gamma   90.00
#
_symmetry.space_group_name_H-M   'P 1'
#
loop_
_entity.id
_entity.type
_entity.pdbx_description
1 polymer ?
#
loop_
_entity_poly.entity_id
_entity_poly.type
_entity_poly.pdbx_seq_one_letter_code
_entity_poly.pdbx_strand_id
1 'polypeptide(L)'
;MNVALIIAGGVGSRMHQEIPKQFINVYDKPVLVYTMEAFQRHPMIDAIEVVCLDGWHDILRAYARQYGITKLKWVVSGGKSGQESI
;
A
#
# COMPACT_ATOMS: atom_id res chain seq x y z
N MET A 1 13.51 15.36 4.45
CA MET A 1 12.17 14.76 4.46
C MET A 1 12.28 13.25 4.58
N ASN A 2 11.48 12.69 5.45
CA ASN A 2 11.50 11.23 5.65
C ASN A 2 10.29 10.63 4.97
N VAL A 3 10.55 9.71 4.05
CA VAL A 3 9.49 9.07 3.29
C VAL A 3 9.46 7.59 3.63
N ALA A 4 8.31 7.10 4.01
CA ALA A 4 8.13 5.68 4.26
C ALA A 4 7.75 5.01 2.94
N LEU A 5 8.52 4.03 2.53
CA LEU A 5 8.27 3.29 1.31
C LEU A 5 7.64 1.96 1.67
N ILE A 6 6.45 1.73 1.17
CA ILE A 6 5.74 0.48 1.41
C ILE A 6 5.61 -0.26 0.09
N ILE A 7 6.08 -1.49 0.06
CA ILE A 7 5.98 -2.30 -1.15
C ILE A 7 4.84 -3.28 -0.95
N ALA A 8 3.77 -3.06 -1.67
CA ALA A 8 2.56 -3.83 -1.52
C ALA A 8 2.23 -4.63 -2.77
N GLY A 9 3.23 -4.89 -3.60
CA GLY A 9 2.98 -5.57 -4.84
C GLY A 9 3.04 -7.07 -4.78
N GLY A 10 3.48 -7.62 -3.68
CA GLY A 10 3.63 -9.05 -3.59
C GLY A 10 2.29 -9.74 -3.58
N VAL A 11 2.11 -10.64 -4.48
CA VAL A 11 0.86 -11.32 -4.63
C VAL A 11 1.08 -12.79 -4.45
N GLY A 12 0.26 -13.42 -3.66
CA GLY A 12 0.30 -14.85 -3.56
C GLY A 12 -0.55 -15.46 -4.64
N SER A 13 -0.20 -15.21 -5.84
CA SER A 13 -1.11 -15.45 -6.92
C SER A 13 -1.22 -16.90 -7.34
N ARG A 14 -0.29 -17.69 -6.93
CA ARG A 14 -0.30 -19.06 -7.39
C ARG A 14 -1.54 -19.82 -6.96
N MET A 15 -2.23 -19.31 -6.02
CA MET A 15 -3.41 -20.00 -5.52
C MET A 15 -4.68 -19.40 -6.03
N HIS A 16 -4.64 -18.81 -7.17
CA HIS A 16 -5.82 -18.17 -7.71
C HIS A 16 -6.29 -17.02 -6.88
N GLN A 17 -5.45 -16.54 -6.04
CA GLN A 17 -5.77 -15.38 -5.25
C GLN A 17 -5.77 -14.19 -6.14
N GLU A 18 -6.81 -13.44 -6.10
CA GLU A 18 -6.89 -12.25 -6.90
C GLU A 18 -6.63 -11.01 -6.08
N ILE A 19 -6.65 -11.14 -4.77
CA ILE A 19 -6.45 -9.99 -3.90
C ILE A 19 -5.05 -10.03 -3.38
N PRO A 20 -4.24 -8.98 -3.64
CA PRO A 20 -2.90 -8.92 -3.06
C PRO A 20 -2.99 -9.00 -1.54
N LYS A 21 -1.99 -9.65 -0.94
CA LYS A 21 -2.00 -9.87 0.48
C LYS A 21 -2.24 -8.61 1.28
N GLN A 22 -1.68 -7.50 0.83
CA GLN A 22 -1.78 -6.26 1.60
C GLN A 22 -3.18 -5.68 1.59
N PHE A 23 -4.04 -6.16 0.72
CA PHE A 23 -5.41 -5.67 0.65
C PHE A 23 -6.41 -6.60 1.30
N ILE A 24 -5.95 -7.67 1.91
CA ILE A 24 -6.84 -8.59 2.60
C ILE A 24 -7.20 -7.97 3.95
N ASN A 25 -8.47 -8.02 4.27
CA ASN A 25 -8.95 -7.40 5.50
C ASN A 25 -8.59 -8.22 6.72
N VAL A 26 -8.21 -7.49 7.76
CA VAL A 26 -8.05 -8.06 9.09
C VAL A 26 -8.89 -7.17 9.98
N TYR A 27 -9.91 -7.71 10.59
CA TYR A 27 -10.81 -6.93 11.43
C TYR A 27 -11.38 -5.74 10.67
N ASP A 28 -11.89 -6.01 9.48
CA ASP A 28 -12.59 -5.00 8.70
C ASP A 28 -11.68 -3.95 8.06
N LYS A 29 -10.38 -4.15 8.09
CA LYS A 29 -9.46 -3.16 7.55
C LYS A 29 -8.34 -3.89 6.83
N PRO A 30 -7.98 -3.47 5.62
CA PRO A 30 -6.86 -4.10 4.92
C PRO A 30 -5.57 -4.00 5.70
N VAL A 31 -4.74 -5.02 5.59
CA VAL A 31 -3.44 -5.02 6.26
C VAL A 31 -2.66 -3.76 5.91
N LEU A 32 -2.69 -3.35 4.66
CA LEU A 32 -1.95 -2.19 4.21
C LEU A 32 -2.36 -0.93 4.98
N VAL A 33 -3.64 -0.82 5.31
CA VAL A 33 -4.09 0.37 6.02
C VAL A 33 -3.49 0.44 7.41
N TYR A 34 -3.37 -0.71 8.08
CA TYR A 34 -2.72 -0.71 9.39
C TYR A 34 -1.30 -0.18 9.30
N THR A 35 -0.59 -0.59 8.25
CA THR A 35 0.79 -0.13 8.05
C THR A 35 0.80 1.37 7.78
N MET A 36 -0.07 1.83 6.92
CA MET A 36 -0.10 3.26 6.60
C MET A 36 -0.48 4.08 7.82
N GLU A 37 -1.39 3.57 8.64
CA GLU A 37 -1.78 4.31 9.83
C GLU A 37 -0.62 4.45 10.80
N ALA A 38 0.21 3.43 10.91
CA ALA A 38 1.37 3.52 11.79
C ALA A 38 2.29 4.65 11.34
N PHE A 39 2.54 4.75 10.04
CA PHE A 39 3.39 5.81 9.53
C PHE A 39 2.68 7.16 9.58
N GLN A 40 1.37 7.17 9.38
CA GLN A 40 0.62 8.42 9.45
C GLN A 40 0.77 9.06 10.82
N ARG A 41 0.81 8.25 11.86
CA ARG A 41 0.91 8.77 13.21
C ARG A 41 2.34 9.01 13.67
N HIS A 42 3.30 8.58 12.86
CA HIS A 42 4.70 8.70 13.26
C HIS A 42 5.21 10.11 12.97
N PRO A 43 5.64 10.85 13.98
CA PRO A 43 6.00 12.26 13.78
C PRO A 43 7.21 12.46 12.89
N MET A 44 8.06 11.46 12.77
CA MET A 44 9.25 11.59 11.95
C MET A 44 9.00 11.28 10.48
N ILE A 45 7.84 10.76 10.14
CA ILE A 45 7.54 10.43 8.75
C ILE A 45 6.75 11.56 8.13
N ASP A 46 7.28 12.11 7.03
CA ASP A 46 6.66 13.23 6.37
C ASP A 46 5.74 12.82 5.24
N ALA A 47 6.03 11.70 4.61
CA ALA A 47 5.24 11.27 3.46
C ALA A 47 5.31 9.75 3.35
N ILE A 48 4.35 9.18 2.63
CA ILE A 48 4.28 7.75 2.40
C ILE A 48 4.23 7.52 0.90
N GLU A 49 5.03 6.60 0.41
CA GLU A 49 4.99 6.17 -0.96
C GLU A 49 4.67 4.68 -0.97
N VAL A 50 3.70 4.28 -1.79
CA VAL A 50 3.30 2.88 -1.87
C VAL A 50 3.52 2.38 -3.29
N VAL A 51 4.17 1.24 -3.40
CA VAL A 51 4.35 0.54 -4.67
C VAL A 51 3.35 -0.60 -4.69
N CYS A 52 2.42 -0.58 -5.63
CA CYS A 52 1.44 -1.64 -5.72
C CYS A 52 1.08 -1.92 -7.16
N LEU A 53 0.31 -2.96 -7.37
CA LEU A 53 -0.08 -3.36 -8.71
C LEU A 53 -1.02 -2.33 -9.31
N ASP A 54 -0.98 -2.22 -10.65
CA ASP A 54 -1.73 -1.21 -11.34
C ASP A 54 -3.20 -1.18 -10.99
N GLY A 55 -3.82 -2.30 -10.94
CA GLY A 55 -5.26 -2.35 -10.74
C GLY A 55 -5.73 -1.94 -9.37
N TRP A 56 -4.80 -1.66 -8.46
CA TRP A 56 -5.16 -1.38 -7.08
C TRP A 56 -4.89 0.06 -6.66
N HIS A 57 -4.45 0.90 -7.58
CA HIS A 57 -4.12 2.28 -7.25
C HIS A 57 -5.34 3.05 -6.74
N ASP A 58 -6.45 2.95 -7.46
CA ASP A 58 -7.64 3.71 -7.07
C ASP A 58 -8.20 3.20 -5.75
N ILE A 59 -8.15 1.89 -5.57
CA ILE A 59 -8.62 1.30 -4.32
C ILE A 59 -7.76 1.78 -3.16
N LEU A 60 -6.47 1.83 -3.37
CA LEU A 60 -5.57 2.30 -2.33
C LEU A 60 -5.85 3.75 -1.96
N ARG A 61 -6.05 4.58 -2.96
CA ARG A 61 -6.32 5.98 -2.68
C ARG A 61 -7.66 6.17 -1.98
N ALA A 62 -8.64 5.32 -2.31
CA ALA A 62 -9.92 5.38 -1.64
C ALA A 62 -9.78 5.00 -0.17
N TYR A 63 -8.98 3.98 0.11
CA TYR A 63 -8.74 3.60 1.50
C TYR A 63 -8.01 4.71 2.25
N ALA A 64 -7.02 5.33 1.61
CA ALA A 64 -6.29 6.40 2.26
C ALA A 64 -7.24 7.53 2.66
N ARG A 65 -8.16 7.85 1.77
CA ARG A 65 -9.12 8.90 2.06
C ARG A 65 -10.06 8.47 3.18
N GLN A 66 -10.50 7.22 3.14
CA GLN A 66 -11.45 6.72 4.11
C GLN A 66 -10.86 6.69 5.52
N TYR A 67 -9.59 6.38 5.64
CA TYR A 67 -8.97 6.22 6.94
C TYR A 67 -8.07 7.39 7.33
N GLY A 68 -8.15 8.49 6.58
CA GLY A 68 -7.45 9.69 7.00
C GLY A 68 -5.94 9.66 6.81
N ILE A 69 -5.48 8.93 5.81
CA ILE A 69 -4.05 8.85 5.55
C ILE A 69 -3.65 10.03 4.68
N THR A 70 -3.31 11.13 5.31
CA THR A 70 -2.99 12.34 4.58
C THR A 70 -1.55 12.38 4.09
N LYS A 71 -0.71 11.55 4.64
CA LYS A 71 0.70 11.54 4.24
C LYS A 71 0.97 10.74 2.98
N LEU A 72 -0.02 10.03 2.45
CA LEU A 72 0.16 9.28 1.21
C LEU A 72 0.33 10.25 0.07
N LYS A 73 1.55 10.34 -0.47
CA LYS A 73 1.86 11.27 -1.53
C LYS A 73 2.01 10.62 -2.88
N TRP A 74 2.55 9.41 -2.91
CA TRP A 74 2.84 8.75 -4.17
C TRP A 74 2.35 7.33 -4.16
N VAL A 75 1.71 6.94 -5.25
CA VAL A 75 1.31 5.56 -5.49
C VAL A 75 1.88 5.21 -6.85
N VAL A 76 2.78 4.25 -6.88
CA VAL A 76 3.45 3.89 -8.12
C VAL A 76 3.23 2.43 -8.42
N SER A 77 3.32 2.11 -9.69
CA SER A 77 3.17 0.73 -10.13
C SER A 77 4.46 -0.02 -9.91
N GLY A 78 4.32 -1.26 -9.54
CA GLY A 78 5.51 -2.06 -9.39
C GLY A 78 5.19 -3.50 -9.56
N GLY A 79 6.21 -4.25 -9.86
CA GLY A 79 6.11 -5.66 -9.69
C GLY A 79 5.43 -6.47 -10.71
N LYS A 80 5.26 -5.97 -11.92
CA LYS A 80 4.85 -6.88 -12.91
C LYS A 80 5.84 -7.98 -13.01
N SER A 81 7.10 -7.64 -12.93
CA SER A 81 8.14 -8.63 -12.82
C SER A 81 9.01 -8.18 -11.69
N GLY A 82 9.69 -9.10 -11.09
CA GLY A 82 10.53 -8.77 -9.96
C GLY A 82 11.57 -7.74 -10.30
N GLN A 83 12.00 -7.73 -11.53
CA GLN A 83 13.03 -6.78 -11.88
C GLN A 83 12.58 -5.38 -11.83
N GLU A 84 11.33 -5.15 -12.10
CA GLU A 84 10.85 -3.79 -12.14
C GLU A 84 10.61 -3.24 -10.77
N SER A 85 10.51 -4.09 -9.80
CA SER A 85 10.24 -3.60 -8.46
C SER A 85 11.49 -3.20 -7.75
N ILE A 86 12.58 -3.43 -8.31
CA ILE A 86 13.83 -3.10 -7.64
C ILE A 86 14.26 -1.68 -7.91
#